data_56724b5f6e147fb972edca6bc33288e0
#
_entry.id   56724b5f6e147fb972edca6bc33288e0
#
_cell.length_a   1.000
_cell.length_b   1.000
_cell.length_c   1.000
_cell.angle_alpha   90.00
_cell.angle_beta   90.00
_cell.angle_gamma   90.00
#
_symmetry.space_group_name_H-M   'P 1'
#
loop_
_entity.id
_entity.type
_entity.pdbx_description
1 polymer ?
#
loop_
_entity_poly.entity_id
_entity_poly.type
_entity_poly.pdbx_seq_one_letter_code
_entity_poly.pdbx_strand_id
1 'polypeptide(L)'
;MQRSGAHRCRVADRQCNSFISSLYRSFYSMTEEINRLFANLKEESAIKENYRYQSLRAQINPHFLFNTLNSIKFSAQIIHADSIVDNIDALSRMLRYSIQKSDDLVPFHCEIENIQNYLHIQNNRFGNNIHLELSQSINLYRDNAY
;
A
#
# COMPACT_ATOMS: atom_id res chain seq x y z
N MET A 1 -8.41 6.03 -78.76
CA MET A 1 -8.90 5.10 -77.69
C MET A 1 -7.91 4.94 -76.56
N GLN A 2 -7.62 5.95 -75.69
CA GLN A 2 -6.61 5.83 -74.63
C GLN A 2 -6.99 6.52 -73.30
N ARG A 3 -8.27 6.87 -73.08
CA ARG A 3 -8.70 7.54 -71.81
C ARG A 3 -9.33 6.63 -70.76
N SER A 4 -9.58 5.34 -71.04
CA SER A 4 -10.31 4.44 -70.09
C SER A 4 -9.42 3.77 -69.05
N GLY A 5 -8.11 3.63 -69.29
CA GLY A 5 -7.21 2.91 -68.33
C GLY A 5 -6.82 3.73 -67.06
N ALA A 6 -6.62 5.03 -67.23
CA ALA A 6 -6.18 5.91 -66.16
C ALA A 6 -7.29 6.18 -65.09
N HIS A 7 -8.56 6.05 -65.49
CA HIS A 7 -9.67 6.21 -64.52
C HIS A 7 -9.88 4.98 -63.68
N ARG A 8 -9.68 3.75 -64.17
CA ARG A 8 -9.79 2.52 -63.43
C ARG A 8 -8.68 2.39 -62.39
N CYS A 9 -7.46 2.79 -62.69
CA CYS A 9 -6.34 2.75 -61.77
C CYS A 9 -6.54 3.68 -60.55
N ARG A 10 -7.04 4.90 -60.77
CA ARG A 10 -7.32 5.87 -59.70
C ARG A 10 -8.48 5.47 -58.79
N VAL A 11 -9.47 4.75 -59.28
CA VAL A 11 -10.59 4.26 -58.47
C VAL A 11 -10.14 3.09 -57.60
N ALA A 12 -9.32 2.16 -58.13
CA ALA A 12 -8.75 1.06 -57.37
C ALA A 12 -7.81 1.54 -56.26
N ASP A 13 -6.99 2.56 -56.49
CA ASP A 13 -6.11 3.17 -55.50
C ASP A 13 -6.89 3.85 -54.35
N ARG A 14 -7.99 4.52 -54.66
CA ARG A 14 -8.86 5.13 -53.63
C ARG A 14 -9.57 4.09 -52.79
N GLN A 15 -10.03 2.99 -53.38
CA GLN A 15 -10.65 1.89 -52.63
C GLN A 15 -9.65 1.15 -51.75
N CYS A 16 -8.45 0.90 -52.26
CA CYS A 16 -7.37 0.27 -51.47
C CYS A 16 -6.96 1.14 -50.27
N ASN A 17 -6.76 2.45 -50.45
CA ASN A 17 -6.46 3.39 -49.38
C ASN A 17 -7.60 3.50 -48.37
N SER A 18 -8.86 3.46 -48.80
CA SER A 18 -10.01 3.48 -47.90
C SER A 18 -10.08 2.20 -47.04
N PHE A 19 -9.80 1.04 -47.64
CA PHE A 19 -9.78 -0.24 -46.93
C PHE A 19 -8.64 -0.30 -45.87
N ILE A 20 -7.43 0.11 -46.27
CA ILE A 20 -6.27 0.17 -45.37
C ILE A 20 -6.53 1.13 -44.20
N SER A 21 -7.12 2.30 -44.49
CA SER A 21 -7.47 3.27 -43.46
C SER A 21 -8.54 2.74 -42.47
N SER A 22 -9.52 1.98 -42.97
CA SER A 22 -10.53 1.33 -42.14
C SER A 22 -9.91 0.25 -41.26
N LEU A 23 -9.03 -0.56 -41.84
CA LEU A 23 -8.34 -1.64 -41.11
C LEU A 23 -7.42 -1.09 -40.01
N TYR A 24 -6.68 -0.01 -40.34
CA TYR A 24 -5.84 0.69 -39.36
C TYR A 24 -6.66 1.27 -38.18
N ARG A 25 -7.80 1.90 -38.52
CA ARG A 25 -8.71 2.45 -37.50
C ARG A 25 -9.28 1.36 -36.59
N SER A 26 -9.70 0.23 -37.17
CA SER A 26 -10.21 -0.91 -36.39
C SER A 26 -9.12 -1.51 -35.50
N PHE A 27 -7.90 -1.64 -36.01
CA PHE A 27 -6.76 -2.12 -35.21
C PHE A 27 -6.43 -1.18 -34.07
N TYR A 28 -6.39 0.12 -34.33
CA TYR A 28 -6.12 1.14 -33.30
C TYR A 28 -7.22 1.13 -32.22
N SER A 29 -8.49 1.09 -32.61
CA SER A 29 -9.61 0.99 -31.69
C SER A 29 -9.54 -0.28 -30.82
N MET A 30 -9.14 -1.41 -31.40
CA MET A 30 -8.97 -2.66 -30.65
C MET A 30 -7.82 -2.57 -29.64
N THR A 31 -6.70 -1.94 -30.00
CA THR A 31 -5.57 -1.75 -29.08
C THR A 31 -5.92 -0.79 -27.94
N GLU A 32 -6.67 0.28 -28.20
CA GLU A 32 -7.19 1.16 -27.15
C GLU A 32 -8.12 0.43 -26.18
N GLU A 33 -9.03 -0.40 -26.71
CA GLU A 33 -9.95 -1.17 -25.88
C GLU A 33 -9.22 -2.20 -25.02
N ILE A 34 -8.21 -2.88 -25.58
CA ILE A 34 -7.35 -3.80 -24.83
C ILE A 34 -6.63 -3.06 -23.70
N ASN A 35 -6.03 -1.91 -23.96
CA ASN A 35 -5.34 -1.11 -22.95
C ASN A 35 -6.31 -0.66 -21.84
N ARG A 36 -7.53 -0.25 -22.22
CA ARG A 36 -8.58 0.11 -21.25
C ARG A 36 -8.98 -1.07 -20.37
N LEU A 37 -9.16 -2.25 -20.96
CA LEU A 37 -9.49 -3.47 -20.22
C LEU A 37 -8.36 -3.88 -19.27
N PHE A 38 -7.10 -3.77 -19.69
CA PHE A 38 -5.96 -4.02 -18.79
C PHE A 38 -5.90 -3.04 -17.63
N ALA A 39 -6.16 -1.75 -17.86
CA ALA A 39 -6.22 -0.75 -16.81
C ALA A 39 -7.32 -1.08 -15.78
N ASN A 40 -8.51 -1.41 -16.26
CA ASN A 40 -9.65 -1.79 -15.40
C ASN A 40 -9.37 -3.05 -14.60
N LEU A 41 -8.78 -4.09 -15.22
CA LEU A 41 -8.41 -5.33 -14.52
C LEU A 41 -7.36 -5.08 -13.42
N LYS A 42 -6.41 -4.20 -13.67
CA LYS A 42 -5.38 -3.83 -12.68
C LYS A 42 -6.01 -3.10 -11.49
N GLU A 43 -6.93 -2.18 -11.75
CA GLU A 43 -7.66 -1.46 -10.71
C GLU A 43 -8.55 -2.41 -9.89
N GLU A 44 -9.33 -3.26 -10.55
CA GLU A 44 -10.17 -4.25 -9.89
C GLU A 44 -9.36 -5.22 -9.02
N SER A 45 -8.20 -5.67 -9.53
CA SER A 45 -7.29 -6.53 -8.77
C SER A 45 -6.76 -5.83 -7.51
N ALA A 46 -6.35 -4.57 -7.61
CA ALA A 46 -5.88 -3.79 -6.47
C ALA A 46 -6.97 -3.59 -5.41
N ILE A 47 -8.19 -3.27 -5.85
CA ILE A 47 -9.36 -3.14 -4.96
C ILE A 47 -9.64 -4.47 -4.25
N LYS A 48 -9.66 -5.59 -4.98
CA LYS A 48 -9.91 -6.92 -4.43
C LYS A 48 -8.85 -7.32 -3.39
N GLU A 49 -7.59 -7.01 -3.65
CA GLU A 49 -6.49 -7.29 -2.73
C GLU A 49 -6.61 -6.46 -1.44
N ASN A 50 -7.00 -5.19 -1.57
CA ASN A 50 -7.28 -4.32 -0.43
C ASN A 50 -8.46 -4.85 0.42
N TYR A 51 -9.57 -5.24 -0.19
CA TYR A 51 -10.69 -5.86 0.53
C TYR A 51 -10.28 -7.15 1.23
N ARG A 52 -9.47 -7.99 0.58
CA ARG A 52 -8.94 -9.22 1.20
C ARG A 52 -8.08 -8.90 2.42
N TYR A 53 -7.21 -7.92 2.31
CA TYR A 53 -6.37 -7.46 3.42
C TYR A 53 -7.21 -6.92 4.58
N GLN A 54 -8.19 -6.07 4.30
CA GLN A 54 -9.12 -5.55 5.33
C GLN A 54 -9.92 -6.68 6.00
N SER A 55 -10.39 -7.66 5.23
CA SER A 55 -11.10 -8.83 5.77
C SER A 55 -10.21 -9.67 6.69
N LEU A 56 -8.95 -9.91 6.32
CA LEU A 56 -7.99 -10.61 7.18
C LEU A 56 -7.69 -9.83 8.46
N ARG A 57 -7.55 -8.50 8.38
CA ARG A 57 -7.39 -7.63 9.56
C ARG A 57 -8.60 -7.67 10.49
N ALA A 58 -9.80 -7.71 9.94
CA ALA A 58 -11.04 -7.77 10.71
C ALA A 58 -11.21 -9.11 11.47
N GLN A 59 -10.53 -10.18 11.06
CA GLN A 59 -10.54 -11.46 11.78
C GLN A 59 -9.79 -11.38 13.12
N ILE A 60 -8.86 -10.45 13.26
CA ILE A 60 -8.23 -10.15 14.54
C ILE A 60 -9.16 -9.19 15.28
N ASN A 61 -9.80 -9.64 16.34
CA ASN A 61 -10.62 -8.76 17.18
C ASN A 61 -9.71 -7.86 18.05
N PRO A 62 -9.52 -6.58 17.68
CA PRO A 62 -8.59 -5.70 18.41
C PRO A 62 -9.02 -5.51 19.85
N HIS A 63 -10.32 -5.42 20.08
CA HIS A 63 -10.87 -5.22 21.40
C HIS A 63 -10.56 -6.40 22.34
N PHE A 64 -10.67 -7.64 21.83
CA PHE A 64 -10.31 -8.82 22.60
C PHE A 64 -8.81 -8.81 22.95
N LEU A 65 -7.94 -8.48 21.99
CA LEU A 65 -6.51 -8.40 22.25
C LEU A 65 -6.16 -7.36 23.32
N PHE A 66 -6.69 -6.15 23.20
CA PHE A 66 -6.41 -5.10 24.19
C PHE A 66 -6.96 -5.43 25.57
N ASN A 67 -8.14 -6.04 25.66
CA ASN A 67 -8.70 -6.47 26.94
C ASN A 67 -7.85 -7.56 27.59
N THR A 68 -7.35 -8.51 26.80
CA THR A 68 -6.46 -9.56 27.30
C THR A 68 -5.13 -8.98 27.80
N LEU A 69 -4.50 -8.07 27.02
CA LEU A 69 -3.27 -7.39 27.43
C LEU A 69 -3.48 -6.56 28.70
N ASN A 70 -4.59 -5.85 28.82
CA ASN A 70 -4.92 -5.10 30.03
C ASN A 70 -5.11 -6.02 31.24
N SER A 71 -5.73 -7.18 31.09
CA SER A 71 -5.89 -8.15 32.17
C SER A 71 -4.54 -8.68 32.64
N ILE A 72 -3.61 -9.00 31.71
CA ILE A 72 -2.27 -9.46 32.05
C ILE A 72 -1.48 -8.32 32.74
N LYS A 73 -1.58 -7.08 32.21
CA LYS A 73 -0.97 -5.90 32.82
C LYS A 73 -1.43 -5.72 34.26
N PHE A 74 -2.73 -5.80 34.52
CA PHE A 74 -3.28 -5.66 35.84
C PHE A 74 -2.75 -6.75 36.81
N SER A 75 -2.67 -8.01 36.36
CA SER A 75 -2.08 -9.09 37.12
C SER A 75 -0.61 -8.84 37.45
N ALA A 76 0.16 -8.30 36.48
CA ALA A 76 1.56 -7.93 36.69
C ALA A 76 1.72 -6.79 37.71
N GLN A 77 0.82 -5.81 37.71
CA GLN A 77 0.81 -4.71 38.69
C GLN A 77 0.56 -5.20 40.11
N ILE A 78 -0.34 -6.16 40.30
CA ILE A 78 -0.64 -6.73 41.64
C ILE A 78 0.60 -7.38 42.26
N ILE A 79 1.44 -8.02 41.43
CA ILE A 79 2.68 -8.69 41.90
C ILE A 79 3.92 -7.77 41.80
N HIS A 80 3.72 -6.47 41.53
CA HIS A 80 4.79 -5.47 41.37
C HIS A 80 5.86 -5.85 40.36
N ALA A 81 5.45 -6.48 39.23
CA ALA A 81 6.34 -6.87 38.15
C ALA A 81 6.42 -5.73 37.06
N ASP A 82 7.06 -4.63 37.46
CA ASP A 82 7.09 -3.39 36.63
C ASP A 82 7.65 -3.61 35.23
N SER A 83 8.68 -4.44 35.07
CA SER A 83 9.24 -4.77 33.77
C SER A 83 8.22 -5.46 32.83
N ILE A 84 7.31 -6.28 33.37
CA ILE A 84 6.24 -6.92 32.59
C ILE A 84 5.20 -5.87 32.21
N VAL A 85 4.86 -4.96 33.12
CA VAL A 85 3.92 -3.85 32.84
C VAL A 85 4.43 -2.99 31.68
N ASP A 86 5.70 -2.59 31.72
CA ASP A 86 6.33 -1.77 30.68
C ASP A 86 6.34 -2.48 29.32
N ASN A 87 6.65 -3.77 29.30
CA ASN A 87 6.63 -4.56 28.07
C ASN A 87 5.22 -4.68 27.48
N ILE A 88 4.19 -4.87 28.32
CA ILE A 88 2.80 -4.94 27.87
C ILE A 88 2.35 -3.58 27.30
N ASP A 89 2.76 -2.49 27.93
CA ASP A 89 2.44 -1.14 27.42
C ASP A 89 3.12 -0.86 26.07
N ALA A 90 4.38 -1.22 25.92
CA ALA A 90 5.10 -1.09 24.66
C ALA A 90 4.43 -1.95 23.55
N LEU A 91 4.11 -3.20 23.87
CA LEU A 91 3.42 -4.10 22.94
C LEU A 91 2.03 -3.58 22.55
N SER A 92 1.27 -3.05 23.51
CA SER A 92 -0.05 -2.47 23.26
C SER A 92 0.01 -1.26 22.32
N ARG A 93 1.04 -0.38 22.48
CA ARG A 93 1.28 0.74 21.56
C ARG A 93 1.61 0.25 20.14
N MET A 94 2.50 -0.72 20.00
CA MET A 94 2.86 -1.31 18.71
C MET A 94 1.67 -1.96 18.01
N LEU A 95 0.84 -2.72 18.73
CA LEU A 95 -0.37 -3.32 18.17
C LEU A 95 -1.37 -2.28 17.74
N ARG A 96 -1.58 -1.22 18.54
CA ARG A 96 -2.46 -0.11 18.17
C ARG A 96 -1.99 0.56 16.89
N TYR A 97 -0.70 0.85 16.77
CA TYR A 97 -0.11 1.41 15.56
C TYR A 97 -0.36 0.51 14.35
N SER A 98 -0.10 -0.80 14.46
CA SER A 98 -0.29 -1.77 13.38
C SER A 98 -1.75 -1.93 12.95
N ILE A 99 -2.69 -1.82 13.89
CA ILE A 99 -4.13 -1.95 13.62
C ILE A 99 -4.70 -0.66 13.04
N GLN A 100 -4.23 0.51 13.46
CA GLN A 100 -4.71 1.82 13.01
C GLN A 100 -4.06 2.28 11.70
N LYS A 101 -2.91 1.69 11.31
CA LYS A 101 -2.21 2.06 10.08
C LYS A 101 -3.14 1.81 8.88
N SER A 102 -3.75 2.88 8.37
CA SER A 102 -4.32 2.94 7.03
C SER A 102 -3.16 3.14 6.03
N ASP A 103 -3.43 2.95 4.73
CA ASP A 103 -2.44 3.18 3.66
C ASP A 103 -2.03 4.66 3.51
N ASP A 104 -2.43 5.51 4.44
CA ASP A 104 -2.13 6.93 4.48
C ASP A 104 -0.70 7.20 4.97
N LEU A 105 -0.16 8.34 4.55
CA LEU A 105 1.13 8.83 5.02
C LEU A 105 1.09 9.06 6.53
N VAL A 106 2.00 8.40 7.24
CA VAL A 106 2.11 8.51 8.70
C VAL A 106 3.24 9.48 9.04
N PRO A 107 3.05 10.37 10.02
CA PRO A 107 4.12 11.25 10.48
C PRO A 107 5.37 10.46 10.92
N PHE A 108 6.54 10.94 10.52
CA PHE A 108 7.81 10.24 10.77
C PHE A 108 8.05 9.95 12.27
N HIS A 109 7.65 10.85 13.16
CA HIS A 109 7.78 10.64 14.61
C HIS A 109 7.03 9.40 15.11
N CYS A 110 5.89 9.04 14.51
CA CYS A 110 5.14 7.84 14.87
C CYS A 110 5.90 6.56 14.51
N GLU A 111 6.62 6.56 13.39
CA GLU A 111 7.49 5.43 13.01
C GLU A 111 8.65 5.29 14.00
N ILE A 112 9.27 6.41 14.40
CA ILE A 112 10.35 6.39 15.40
C ILE A 112 9.84 5.87 16.75
N GLU A 113 8.68 6.33 17.19
CA GLU A 113 8.08 5.84 18.45
C GLU A 113 7.79 4.34 18.41
N ASN A 114 7.31 3.83 17.27
CA ASN A 114 7.08 2.41 17.08
C ASN A 114 8.38 1.59 17.16
N ILE A 115 9.47 2.09 16.54
CA ILE A 115 10.79 1.48 16.63
C ILE A 115 11.31 1.50 18.09
N GLN A 116 11.12 2.60 18.81
CA GLN A 116 11.53 2.70 20.23
C GLN A 116 10.78 1.68 21.10
N ASN A 117 9.47 1.52 20.91
CA ASN A 117 8.70 0.51 21.62
C ASN A 117 9.19 -0.92 21.31
N TYR A 118 9.53 -1.20 20.07
CA TYR A 118 10.12 -2.49 19.67
C TYR A 118 11.48 -2.73 20.36
N LEU A 119 12.37 -1.74 20.33
CA LEU A 119 13.69 -1.83 20.96
C LEU A 119 13.59 -1.98 22.48
N HIS A 120 12.63 -1.32 23.11
CA HIS A 120 12.35 -1.48 24.54
C HIS A 120 12.06 -2.95 24.91
N ILE A 121 11.17 -3.60 24.17
CA ILE A 121 10.84 -5.01 24.39
C ILE A 121 12.06 -5.91 24.15
N GLN A 122 12.83 -5.66 23.08
CA GLN A 122 14.03 -6.45 22.76
C GLN A 122 15.12 -6.31 23.82
N ASN A 123 15.36 -5.10 24.29
CA ASN A 123 16.35 -4.84 25.35
C ASN A 123 15.98 -5.54 26.67
N ASN A 124 14.70 -5.50 27.04
CA ASN A 124 14.23 -6.20 28.23
C ASN A 124 14.35 -7.73 28.12
N ARG A 125 14.17 -8.26 26.90
CA ARG A 125 14.25 -9.71 26.66
C ARG A 125 15.68 -10.27 26.66
N PHE A 126 16.59 -9.54 26.01
CA PHE A 126 17.95 -10.05 25.73
C PHE A 126 19.02 -9.39 26.62
N GLY A 127 18.68 -8.43 27.47
CA GLY A 127 19.63 -7.68 28.28
C GLY A 127 20.64 -6.87 27.44
N ASN A 128 20.34 -6.63 26.19
CA ASN A 128 21.20 -5.90 25.26
C ASN A 128 20.81 -4.43 25.24
N ASN A 129 21.81 -3.57 25.19
CA ASN A 129 21.63 -2.13 25.04
C ASN A 129 21.66 -1.76 23.56
N ILE A 130 20.60 -2.10 22.82
CA ILE A 130 20.42 -1.63 21.43
C ILE A 130 19.90 -0.20 21.52
N HIS A 131 20.63 0.73 20.92
CA HIS A 131 20.25 2.14 20.89
C HIS A 131 19.94 2.57 19.47
N LEU A 132 18.92 3.43 19.32
CA LEU A 132 18.57 4.08 18.07
C LEU A 132 19.29 5.43 18.01
N GLU A 133 20.22 5.59 17.06
CA GLU A 133 20.85 6.87 16.78
C GLU A 133 20.19 7.52 15.56
N LEU A 134 19.63 8.71 15.77
CA LEU A 134 19.03 9.50 14.70
C LEU A 134 20.02 10.60 14.27
N SER A 135 20.50 10.54 13.02
CA SER A 135 21.36 11.62 12.50
C SER A 135 20.54 12.87 12.17
N GLN A 136 21.10 14.04 12.43
CA GLN A 136 20.44 15.35 12.24
C GLN A 136 20.05 15.68 10.78
N SER A 137 20.53 14.93 9.79
CA SER A 137 20.13 15.10 8.37
C SER A 137 18.64 14.89 8.10
N ILE A 138 17.91 14.31 9.04
CA ILE A 138 16.45 14.07 8.94
C ILE A 138 15.64 15.33 9.31
N ASN A 139 16.22 16.33 9.95
CA ASN A 139 15.52 17.58 10.30
C ASN A 139 15.12 18.44 9.08
N LEU A 140 15.73 18.23 7.91
CA LEU A 140 15.42 18.97 6.68
C LEU A 140 14.03 18.63 6.09
N TYR A 141 13.44 17.49 6.44
CA TYR A 141 12.11 17.08 5.96
C TYR A 141 10.95 17.51 6.88
N ARG A 142 11.26 18.04 8.06
CA ARG A 142 10.24 18.41 9.04
C ARG A 142 9.52 19.73 8.70
N ASP A 143 10.15 20.59 7.92
CA ASP A 143 9.66 21.95 7.63
C ASP A 143 8.92 22.09 6.28
N ASN A 144 8.84 21.03 5.45
CA ASN A 144 8.21 21.08 4.13
C ASN A 144 6.92 20.22 4.01
N ALA A 145 6.32 19.81 5.11
CA ALA A 145 5.03 19.13 5.12
C ALA A 145 3.91 20.10 5.56
N TYR A 146 3.60 21.06 4.65
CA TYR A 146 2.36 21.84 4.65
C TYR A 146 1.62 21.59 3.35
#